data_b9f8e65264b6f9a99013b67f2c8811e8
#
_entry.id   b9f8e65264b6f9a99013b67f2c8811e8
#
_cell.length_a   1.000
_cell.length_b   1.000
_cell.length_c   1.000
_cell.angle_alpha   90.00
_cell.angle_beta   90.00
_cell.angle_gamma   90.00
#
_symmetry.space_group_name_H-M   'P 1'
#
loop_
_entity.id
_entity.type
_entity.pdbx_description
1 polymer ?
#
loop_
_entity_poly.entity_id
_entity_poly.type
_entity_poly.pdbx_seq_one_letter_code
_entity_poly.pdbx_strand_id
1 'polypeptide(L)'
;MAQVAPGHTTIAALPPARDLRLDLAPGNIGALDFLALSGCAVQITIGKRNSSLGRMARPSQRLLLDLEFLLLAPECIAYQRRTGEEALAVTLEESWELKREQLPAQIFNATLGGSEYRAFWRTGAPAADYPAATGSALITTLEELNGHARRWLQGDFTADNQGVELLLGKIAGGDGGTLLRALAAQAGALAAADRILVARMAGGPLCGPGRRPPAADILDNVVRRFFIGAIQPRAAALNRRYHELLPPVTELERLLDPALPAAYRAWRRQRDAQFAMLAEAPRRHVQTLLAIQEPCNRSAPGGR
;
A
#
# COMPACT_ATOMS: atom_id res chain seq x y z
N MET A 1 -26.33 -10.70 -30.77
CA MET A 1 -25.04 -10.83 -30.05
C MET A 1 -25.32 -10.60 -28.56
N ALA A 2 -25.20 -11.63 -27.73
CA ALA A 2 -25.34 -11.45 -26.29
C ALA A 2 -24.15 -10.65 -25.78
N GLN A 3 -24.40 -9.47 -25.18
CA GLN A 3 -23.37 -8.71 -24.49
C GLN A 3 -22.96 -9.49 -23.26
N VAL A 4 -21.74 -10.03 -23.31
CA VAL A 4 -21.13 -10.66 -22.10
C VAL A 4 -20.69 -9.56 -21.17
N ALA A 5 -21.42 -9.38 -20.06
CA ALA A 5 -21.07 -8.39 -19.05
C ALA A 5 -19.65 -8.67 -18.50
N PRO A 6 -18.82 -7.63 -18.29
CA PRO A 6 -17.53 -7.81 -17.65
C PRO A 6 -17.73 -8.41 -16.24
N GLY A 7 -16.93 -9.42 -15.91
CA GLY A 7 -16.95 -10.01 -14.57
C GLY A 7 -16.50 -8.99 -13.53
N HIS A 8 -17.30 -8.79 -12.47
CA HIS A 8 -16.90 -7.94 -11.34
C HIS A 8 -15.95 -8.74 -10.44
N THR A 9 -14.68 -8.34 -10.40
CA THR A 9 -13.73 -8.84 -9.41
C THR A 9 -13.91 -8.05 -8.13
N THR A 10 -14.32 -8.69 -7.04
CA THR A 10 -14.39 -8.05 -5.73
C THR A 10 -12.97 -7.69 -5.26
N ILE A 11 -12.76 -6.41 -4.95
CA ILE A 11 -11.47 -5.90 -4.48
C ILE A 11 -11.40 -6.05 -2.96
N ALA A 12 -10.24 -6.51 -2.45
CA ALA A 12 -9.96 -6.59 -1.03
C ALA A 12 -9.97 -5.19 -0.40
N ALA A 13 -11.00 -4.89 0.39
CA ALA A 13 -11.09 -3.62 1.12
C ALA A 13 -10.20 -3.65 2.36
N LEU A 14 -9.49 -2.53 2.61
CA LEU A 14 -8.75 -2.36 3.86
C LEU A 14 -9.71 -2.48 5.06
N PRO A 15 -9.40 -3.28 6.10
CA PRO A 15 -10.26 -3.45 7.27
C PRO A 15 -10.66 -2.13 7.93
N PRO A 16 -11.79 -2.06 8.63
CA PRO A 16 -12.20 -0.86 9.38
C PRO A 16 -11.11 -0.36 10.33
N ALA A 17 -11.03 0.95 10.55
CA ALA A 17 -10.00 1.55 11.41
C ALA A 17 -9.97 0.96 12.83
N ARG A 18 -11.15 0.62 13.39
CA ARG A 18 -11.28 -0.01 14.71
C ARG A 18 -10.58 -1.38 14.80
N ASP A 19 -10.55 -2.13 13.68
CA ASP A 19 -9.97 -3.48 13.63
C ASP A 19 -8.45 -3.45 13.38
N LEU A 20 -7.93 -2.28 13.01
CA LEU A 20 -6.49 -2.04 12.76
C LEU A 20 -5.81 -1.32 13.92
N ARG A 21 -6.56 -0.58 14.75
CA ARG A 21 -5.98 0.20 15.83
C ARG A 21 -5.32 -0.70 16.87
N LEU A 22 -4.06 -0.41 17.16
CA LEU A 22 -3.32 -1.02 18.23
C LEU A 22 -3.43 -0.17 19.48
N ASP A 23 -3.90 -0.77 20.58
CA ASP A 23 -3.92 -0.13 21.89
C ASP A 23 -2.51 -0.17 22.49
N LEU A 24 -2.08 0.97 23.02
CA LEU A 24 -0.77 1.16 23.62
C LEU A 24 -0.94 1.35 25.12
N ALA A 25 -0.14 0.66 25.90
CA ALA A 25 -0.14 0.86 27.35
C ALA A 25 0.24 2.32 27.68
N PRO A 26 -0.47 2.96 28.61
CA PRO A 26 -0.09 4.28 29.09
C PRO A 26 1.23 4.21 29.88
N GLY A 27 2.06 5.25 29.76
CA GLY A 27 3.22 5.41 30.64
C GLY A 27 2.80 5.73 32.08
N ASN A 28 3.64 5.40 33.07
CA ASN A 28 3.36 5.51 34.50
C ASN A 28 3.80 6.84 35.12
N ILE A 29 4.01 7.91 34.36
CA ILE A 29 4.42 9.21 34.89
C ILE A 29 3.22 9.87 35.56
N GLY A 30 3.24 9.94 36.89
CA GLY A 30 2.21 10.57 37.70
C GLY A 30 2.26 12.10 37.68
N ALA A 31 1.25 12.74 38.26
CA ALA A 31 1.21 14.21 38.31
C ALA A 31 2.33 14.80 39.22
N LEU A 32 2.70 14.11 40.27
CA LEU A 32 3.80 14.54 41.16
C LEU A 32 5.15 14.37 40.47
N ASP A 33 5.37 13.26 39.75
CA ASP A 33 6.56 13.02 38.94
C ASP A 33 6.72 14.12 37.88
N PHE A 34 5.61 14.49 37.21
CA PHE A 34 5.59 15.55 36.23
C PHE A 34 6.05 16.90 36.82
N LEU A 35 5.61 17.27 38.04
CA LEU A 35 6.02 18.50 38.71
C LEU A 35 7.50 18.47 39.10
N ALA A 36 8.01 17.33 39.49
CA ALA A 36 9.42 17.14 39.89
C ALA A 36 10.38 17.21 38.67
N LEU A 37 9.89 17.09 37.43
CA LEU A 37 10.69 17.22 36.21
C LEU A 37 11.05 18.67 35.83
N SER A 38 10.85 19.65 36.72
CA SER A 38 11.21 21.03 36.46
C SER A 38 12.70 21.15 36.11
N GLY A 39 12.98 21.85 35.00
CA GLY A 39 14.33 21.94 34.43
C GLY A 39 14.69 20.93 33.35
N CYS A 40 13.89 19.90 33.14
CA CYS A 40 14.05 18.95 32.03
C CYS A 40 13.22 19.35 30.79
N ALA A 41 13.83 19.37 29.62
CA ALA A 41 13.12 19.66 28.36
C ALA A 41 11.95 18.70 28.10
N VAL A 42 12.07 17.42 28.49
CA VAL A 42 11.05 16.39 28.35
C VAL A 42 9.74 16.71 29.10
N GLN A 43 9.78 17.53 30.15
CA GLN A 43 8.59 17.99 30.89
C GLN A 43 7.57 18.66 29.94
N ILE A 44 8.06 19.51 29.03
CA ILE A 44 7.19 20.20 28.06
C ILE A 44 6.46 19.21 27.16
N THR A 45 7.16 18.17 26.69
CA THR A 45 6.61 17.11 25.83
C THR A 45 5.55 16.29 26.57
N ILE A 46 5.83 15.94 27.85
CA ILE A 46 4.85 15.24 28.69
C ILE A 46 3.62 16.14 28.92
N GLY A 47 3.81 17.44 29.18
CA GLY A 47 2.72 18.40 29.32
C GLY A 47 1.87 18.51 28.06
N LYS A 48 2.48 18.63 26.89
CA LYS A 48 1.79 18.61 25.58
C LYS A 48 0.95 17.33 25.44
N ARG A 49 1.53 16.18 25.73
CA ARG A 49 0.90 14.86 25.60
C ARG A 49 -0.32 14.68 26.52
N ASN A 50 -0.23 15.18 27.75
CA ASN A 50 -1.27 15.07 28.77
C ASN A 50 -2.33 16.20 28.72
N SER A 51 -2.12 17.22 27.91
CA SER A 51 -3.11 18.29 27.67
C SER A 51 -4.39 17.74 27.02
N SER A 52 -5.47 18.50 27.08
CA SER A 52 -6.73 18.14 26.40
C SER A 52 -6.51 17.90 24.90
N LEU A 53 -5.71 18.77 24.26
CA LEU A 53 -5.35 18.62 22.83
C LEU A 53 -4.50 17.37 22.56
N GLY A 54 -3.50 17.08 23.44
CA GLY A 54 -2.65 15.91 23.30
C GLY A 54 -3.41 14.59 23.45
N ARG A 55 -4.42 14.56 24.33
CA ARG A 55 -5.30 13.39 24.47
C ARG A 55 -6.19 13.13 23.24
N MET A 56 -6.55 14.19 22.51
CA MET A 56 -7.34 14.12 21.28
C MET A 56 -6.47 14.13 20.01
N ALA A 57 -5.15 14.16 20.16
CA ALA A 57 -4.21 14.23 19.04
C ALA A 57 -4.37 13.03 18.09
N ARG A 58 -4.17 13.28 16.78
CA ARG A 58 -4.12 12.23 15.77
C ARG A 58 -2.98 11.24 16.05
N PRO A 59 -3.06 10.01 15.53
CA PRO A 59 -1.97 9.04 15.70
C PRO A 59 -0.59 9.56 15.25
N SER A 60 -0.51 10.31 14.16
CA SER A 60 0.72 10.95 13.69
C SER A 60 1.30 11.93 14.69
N GLN A 61 0.47 12.81 15.25
CA GLN A 61 0.89 13.78 16.27
C GLN A 61 1.31 13.10 17.58
N ARG A 62 0.66 11.99 17.94
CA ARG A 62 1.07 11.18 19.09
C ARG A 62 2.42 10.53 18.86
N LEU A 63 2.67 9.99 17.67
CA LEU A 63 3.97 9.44 17.28
C LEU A 63 5.05 10.51 17.42
N LEU A 64 4.83 11.72 16.92
CA LEU A 64 5.81 12.82 16.98
C LEU A 64 6.12 13.22 18.43
N LEU A 65 5.12 13.29 19.31
CA LEU A 65 5.32 13.52 20.74
C LEU A 65 6.07 12.38 21.44
N ASP A 66 5.81 11.13 21.04
CA ASP A 66 6.52 9.99 21.60
C ASP A 66 7.98 9.92 21.10
N LEU A 67 8.26 10.31 19.86
CA LEU A 67 9.62 10.47 19.35
C LEU A 67 10.38 11.61 20.06
N GLU A 68 9.72 12.77 20.28
CA GLU A 68 10.28 13.87 21.06
C GLU A 68 10.61 13.45 22.50
N PHE A 69 9.73 12.64 23.13
CA PHE A 69 10.00 12.06 24.44
C PHE A 69 11.20 11.12 24.41
N LEU A 70 11.25 10.19 23.46
CA LEU A 70 12.35 9.23 23.32
C LEU A 70 13.71 9.92 23.12
N LEU A 71 13.70 11.04 22.39
CA LEU A 71 14.90 11.85 22.14
C LEU A 71 15.38 12.59 23.41
N LEU A 72 14.45 13.18 24.19
CA LEU A 72 14.79 14.09 25.29
C LEU A 72 14.92 13.39 26.67
N ALA A 73 14.25 12.25 26.87
CA ALA A 73 14.23 11.57 28.17
C ALA A 73 15.62 11.11 28.67
N PRO A 74 16.53 10.58 27.84
CA PRO A 74 17.84 10.11 28.32
C PRO A 74 18.67 11.17 29.04
N GLU A 75 18.66 12.41 28.54
CA GLU A 75 19.36 13.52 29.19
C GLU A 75 18.75 13.87 30.55
N CYS A 76 17.40 13.88 30.63
CA CYS A 76 16.69 14.09 31.88
C CYS A 76 16.94 12.97 32.91
N ILE A 77 16.92 11.69 32.48
CA ILE A 77 17.24 10.54 33.36
C ILE A 77 18.64 10.71 33.97
N ALA A 78 19.63 11.05 33.12
CA ALA A 78 20.98 11.28 33.58
C ALA A 78 21.09 12.51 34.54
N TYR A 79 20.31 13.55 34.33
CA TYR A 79 20.24 14.71 35.20
C TYR A 79 19.66 14.34 36.57
N GLN A 80 18.52 13.64 36.63
CA GLN A 80 17.87 13.24 37.88
C GLN A 80 18.77 12.34 38.73
N ARG A 81 19.50 11.40 38.11
CA ARG A 81 20.50 10.59 38.80
C ARG A 81 21.61 11.43 39.42
N ARG A 82 22.11 12.44 38.69
CA ARG A 82 23.16 13.33 39.23
C ARG A 82 22.69 14.19 40.39
N THR A 83 21.42 14.54 40.43
CA THR A 83 20.83 15.36 41.50
C THR A 83 20.30 14.54 42.68
N GLY A 84 20.41 13.21 42.65
CA GLY A 84 20.00 12.32 43.73
C GLY A 84 18.53 11.88 43.66
N GLU A 85 17.81 12.24 42.60
CA GLU A 85 16.39 11.90 42.39
C GLU A 85 16.24 10.54 41.71
N GLU A 86 16.82 9.47 42.32
CA GLU A 86 16.89 8.15 41.68
C GLU A 86 15.53 7.54 41.40
N ALA A 87 14.54 7.69 42.28
CA ALA A 87 13.18 7.16 42.07
C ALA A 87 12.53 7.76 40.77
N LEU A 88 12.73 9.06 40.56
CA LEU A 88 12.22 9.75 39.39
C LEU A 88 12.98 9.31 38.10
N ALA A 89 14.29 9.12 38.20
CA ALA A 89 15.10 8.62 37.11
C ALA A 89 14.63 7.23 36.65
N VAL A 90 14.36 6.31 37.61
CA VAL A 90 13.84 4.96 37.32
C VAL A 90 12.47 5.04 36.64
N THR A 91 11.53 5.85 37.14
CA THR A 91 10.20 6.03 36.54
C THR A 91 10.27 6.53 35.10
N LEU A 92 11.19 7.47 34.81
CA LEU A 92 11.43 7.97 33.45
C LEU A 92 12.04 6.90 32.54
N GLU A 93 12.99 6.12 33.05
CA GLU A 93 13.63 5.05 32.29
C GLU A 93 12.64 3.95 31.92
N GLU A 94 11.81 3.49 32.86
CA GLU A 94 10.73 2.53 32.60
C GLU A 94 9.76 3.06 31.53
N SER A 95 9.40 4.35 31.61
CA SER A 95 8.54 4.99 30.60
C SER A 95 9.22 5.10 29.22
N TRP A 96 10.53 5.35 29.19
CA TRP A 96 11.32 5.41 27.96
C TRP A 96 11.43 4.03 27.32
N GLU A 97 11.72 2.98 28.08
CA GLU A 97 11.78 1.61 27.58
C GLU A 97 10.44 1.16 27.04
N LEU A 98 9.34 1.39 27.77
CA LEU A 98 7.98 1.07 27.32
C LEU A 98 7.65 1.74 25.98
N LYS A 99 7.96 3.03 25.82
CA LYS A 99 7.71 3.75 24.57
C LYS A 99 8.56 3.23 23.43
N ARG A 100 9.79 2.85 23.68
CA ARG A 100 10.68 2.24 22.70
C ARG A 100 10.17 0.88 22.23
N GLU A 101 9.68 0.05 23.14
CA GLU A 101 9.04 -1.24 22.82
C GLU A 101 7.77 -1.07 21.99
N GLN A 102 6.97 -0.05 22.30
CA GLN A 102 5.72 0.25 21.61
C GLN A 102 5.90 1.02 20.31
N LEU A 103 7.10 1.50 20.01
CA LEU A 103 7.37 2.36 18.85
C LEU A 103 6.92 1.75 17.51
N PRO A 104 7.16 0.46 17.22
CA PRO A 104 6.66 -0.14 15.97
C PRO A 104 5.13 -0.06 15.84
N ALA A 105 4.41 -0.28 16.94
CA ALA A 105 2.94 -0.17 16.98
C ALA A 105 2.46 1.28 16.83
N GLN A 106 3.20 2.22 17.43
CA GLN A 106 2.92 3.65 17.29
C GLN A 106 3.12 4.13 15.85
N ILE A 107 4.21 3.70 15.20
CA ILE A 107 4.46 4.00 13.78
C ILE A 107 3.36 3.37 12.92
N PHE A 108 2.95 2.12 13.20
CA PHE A 108 1.85 1.48 12.50
C PHE A 108 0.55 2.29 12.61
N ASN A 109 0.15 2.68 13.82
CA ASN A 109 -1.06 3.49 14.04
C ASN A 109 -1.02 4.83 13.29
N ALA A 110 0.15 5.45 13.21
CA ALA A 110 0.35 6.73 12.53
C ALA A 110 0.43 6.62 10.99
N THR A 111 0.79 5.45 10.46
CA THR A 111 1.03 5.22 9.03
C THR A 111 0.05 4.21 8.44
N LEU A 112 0.40 2.92 8.42
CA LEU A 112 -0.39 1.85 7.78
C LEU A 112 -1.80 1.70 8.37
N GLY A 113 -1.98 1.98 9.66
CA GLY A 113 -3.28 2.01 10.35
C GLY A 113 -4.00 3.36 10.26
N GLY A 114 -3.32 4.40 9.77
CA GLY A 114 -3.78 5.79 9.74
C GLY A 114 -4.84 6.10 8.69
N SER A 115 -5.43 7.29 8.80
CA SER A 115 -6.46 7.80 7.87
C SER A 115 -5.90 8.06 6.48
N GLU A 116 -4.65 8.52 6.40
CA GLU A 116 -3.95 8.87 5.18
C GLU A 116 -3.67 7.63 4.33
N TYR A 117 -3.19 6.56 4.94
CA TYR A 117 -2.98 5.30 4.26
C TYR A 117 -4.30 4.63 3.85
N ARG A 118 -5.36 4.82 4.63
CA ARG A 118 -6.71 4.42 4.25
C ARG A 118 -7.20 5.18 3.02
N ALA A 119 -6.90 6.47 2.90
CA ALA A 119 -7.22 7.27 1.72
C ALA A 119 -6.44 6.78 0.49
N PHE A 120 -5.16 6.45 0.65
CA PHE A 120 -4.30 5.85 -0.39
C PHE A 120 -4.91 4.57 -0.99
N TRP A 121 -5.53 3.71 -0.18
CA TRP A 121 -6.19 2.48 -0.63
C TRP A 121 -7.65 2.65 -1.04
N ARG A 122 -8.16 3.88 -1.08
CA ARG A 122 -9.53 4.11 -1.54
C ARG A 122 -9.66 3.75 -3.02
N THR A 123 -10.62 2.89 -3.33
CA THR A 123 -10.89 2.42 -4.70
C THR A 123 -11.74 3.44 -5.47
N GLY A 124 -11.16 4.56 -5.85
CA GLY A 124 -11.78 5.54 -6.77
C GLY A 124 -11.92 4.99 -8.19
N ALA A 125 -12.82 5.56 -8.98
CA ALA A 125 -12.86 5.28 -10.41
C ALA A 125 -11.59 5.84 -11.06
N PRO A 126 -10.82 5.03 -11.84
CA PRO A 126 -9.67 5.55 -12.54
C PRO A 126 -10.11 6.53 -13.63
N ALA A 127 -9.34 7.59 -13.84
CA ALA A 127 -9.50 8.45 -15.02
C ALA A 127 -9.30 7.64 -16.31
N ALA A 128 -9.84 8.13 -17.41
CA ALA A 128 -9.78 7.42 -18.70
C ALA A 128 -8.34 7.19 -19.19
N ASP A 129 -7.43 8.10 -18.87
CA ASP A 129 -6.01 8.08 -19.20
C ASP A 129 -5.12 7.46 -18.13
N TYR A 130 -5.69 7.00 -17.00
CA TYR A 130 -4.91 6.35 -15.94
C TYR A 130 -4.18 5.11 -16.47
N PRO A 131 -2.87 4.95 -16.21
CA PRO A 131 -1.99 5.68 -15.27
C PRO A 131 -1.05 6.71 -15.94
N ALA A 132 -1.48 7.40 -17.00
CA ALA A 132 -0.61 8.18 -17.89
C ALA A 132 0.27 9.24 -17.21
N ALA A 133 -0.13 9.76 -16.07
CA ALA A 133 0.60 10.84 -15.37
C ALA A 133 1.00 10.48 -13.92
N THR A 134 1.09 9.21 -13.56
CA THR A 134 1.53 8.82 -12.22
C THR A 134 3.04 9.03 -12.10
N GLY A 135 3.42 10.17 -11.53
CA GLY A 135 4.83 10.55 -11.36
C GLY A 135 5.54 9.75 -10.27
N SER A 136 6.88 9.86 -10.26
CA SER A 136 7.77 9.31 -9.23
C SER A 136 7.58 9.96 -7.84
N ALA A 137 6.93 11.12 -7.75
CA ALA A 137 6.79 11.88 -6.50
C ALA A 137 6.18 11.06 -5.34
N LEU A 138 5.16 10.24 -5.61
CA LEU A 138 4.58 9.36 -4.60
C LEU A 138 5.56 8.26 -4.16
N ILE A 139 6.32 7.71 -5.10
CA ILE A 139 7.34 6.68 -4.80
C ILE A 139 8.40 7.26 -3.88
N THR A 140 8.96 8.42 -4.24
CA THR A 140 9.93 9.14 -3.40
C THR A 140 9.35 9.44 -2.01
N THR A 141 8.07 9.85 -1.93
CA THR A 141 7.39 10.10 -0.65
C THR A 141 7.29 8.86 0.23
N LEU A 142 6.95 7.70 -0.36
CA LEU A 142 6.89 6.42 0.36
C LEU A 142 8.29 5.96 0.82
N GLU A 143 9.31 6.13 -0.03
CA GLU A 143 10.70 5.81 0.29
C GLU A 143 11.24 6.70 1.41
N GLU A 144 10.89 7.99 1.42
CA GLU A 144 11.25 8.93 2.48
C GLU A 144 10.60 8.54 3.81
N LEU A 145 9.31 8.17 3.81
CA LEU A 145 8.64 7.66 5.00
C LEU A 145 9.29 6.38 5.51
N ASN A 146 9.68 5.47 4.61
CA ASN A 146 10.42 4.25 4.97
C ASN A 146 11.78 4.58 5.61
N GLY A 147 12.47 5.59 5.10
CA GLY A 147 13.71 6.12 5.66
C GLY A 147 13.52 6.62 7.10
N HIS A 148 12.47 7.40 7.34
CA HIS A 148 12.11 7.85 8.69
C HIS A 148 11.80 6.68 9.62
N ALA A 149 10.90 5.77 9.23
CA ALA A 149 10.54 4.61 10.04
C ALA A 149 11.77 3.75 10.42
N ARG A 150 12.68 3.53 9.45
CA ARG A 150 13.91 2.76 9.69
C ARG A 150 14.82 3.45 10.71
N ARG A 151 15.04 4.77 10.58
CA ARG A 151 15.87 5.53 11.54
C ARG A 151 15.29 5.49 12.95
N TRP A 152 13.97 5.73 13.09
CA TRP A 152 13.29 5.68 14.38
C TRP A 152 13.41 4.31 15.05
N LEU A 153 13.21 3.23 14.29
CA LEU A 153 13.37 1.86 14.78
C LEU A 153 14.82 1.51 15.16
N GLN A 154 15.80 2.24 14.62
CA GLN A 154 17.23 2.11 14.93
C GLN A 154 17.69 3.03 16.09
N GLY A 155 16.79 3.84 16.66
CA GLY A 155 17.11 4.71 17.80
C GLY A 155 17.45 6.16 17.44
N ASP A 156 17.41 6.56 16.18
CA ASP A 156 17.43 7.97 15.81
C ASP A 156 15.99 8.53 15.81
N PHE A 157 15.61 9.11 16.94
CA PHE A 157 14.25 9.61 17.18
C PHE A 157 14.02 11.03 16.64
N THR A 158 14.96 11.58 15.89
CA THR A 158 14.83 12.92 15.30
C THR A 158 13.68 12.93 14.28
N ALA A 159 12.76 13.89 14.42
CA ALA A 159 11.62 14.06 13.52
C ALA A 159 11.34 15.55 13.26
N ASP A 160 11.04 15.85 12.00
CA ASP A 160 10.42 17.12 11.60
C ASP A 160 8.90 16.96 11.55
N ASN A 161 8.21 17.63 12.46
CA ASN A 161 6.77 17.51 12.60
C ASN A 161 6.01 17.93 11.33
N GLN A 162 6.43 19.02 10.69
CA GLN A 162 5.78 19.48 9.45
C GLN A 162 6.11 18.56 8.28
N GLY A 163 7.34 18.10 8.19
CA GLY A 163 7.78 17.18 7.13
C GLY A 163 7.00 15.87 7.16
N VAL A 164 6.85 15.25 8.34
CA VAL A 164 6.11 13.98 8.49
C VAL A 164 4.63 14.14 8.13
N GLU A 165 3.95 15.19 8.61
CA GLU A 165 2.55 15.45 8.27
C GLU A 165 2.36 15.72 6.76
N LEU A 166 3.31 16.42 6.13
CA LEU A 166 3.30 16.66 4.68
C LEU A 166 3.47 15.34 3.90
N LEU A 167 4.38 14.44 4.31
CA LEU A 167 4.55 13.13 3.70
C LEU A 167 3.26 12.31 3.77
N LEU A 168 2.65 12.24 4.96
CA LEU A 168 1.38 11.52 5.14
C LEU A 168 0.27 12.13 4.28
N GLY A 169 0.18 13.45 4.19
CA GLY A 169 -0.78 14.14 3.31
C GLY A 169 -0.58 13.80 1.82
N LYS A 170 0.66 13.73 1.35
CA LYS A 170 0.98 13.29 -0.03
C LYS A 170 0.59 11.84 -0.27
N ILE A 171 0.84 10.95 0.70
CA ILE A 171 0.44 9.53 0.61
C ILE A 171 -1.08 9.39 0.53
N ALA A 172 -1.83 10.20 1.27
CA ALA A 172 -3.30 10.19 1.21
C ALA A 172 -3.86 10.48 -0.20
N GLY A 173 -3.15 11.30 -0.99
CA GLY A 173 -3.46 11.56 -2.40
C GLY A 173 -2.98 10.51 -3.38
N GLY A 174 -2.40 9.41 -2.90
CA GLY A 174 -1.84 8.35 -3.74
C GLY A 174 -2.90 7.46 -4.40
N ASP A 175 -2.45 6.57 -5.26
CA ASP A 175 -3.28 5.85 -6.23
C ASP A 175 -3.33 4.33 -6.03
N GLY A 176 -2.95 3.80 -4.87
CA GLY A 176 -2.90 2.35 -4.61
C GLY A 176 -4.23 1.63 -4.86
N GLY A 177 -5.33 2.17 -4.31
CA GLY A 177 -6.67 1.63 -4.54
C GLY A 177 -7.16 1.81 -5.98
N THR A 178 -6.81 2.93 -6.62
CA THR A 178 -7.14 3.21 -8.02
C THR A 178 -6.42 2.25 -8.96
N LEU A 179 -5.15 1.94 -8.71
CA LEU A 179 -4.39 0.95 -9.47
C LEU A 179 -5.02 -0.44 -9.39
N LEU A 180 -5.36 -0.88 -8.19
CA LEU A 180 -6.00 -2.19 -7.98
C LEU A 180 -7.33 -2.27 -8.74
N ARG A 181 -8.13 -1.20 -8.71
CA ARG A 181 -9.39 -1.12 -9.45
C ARG A 181 -9.19 -1.12 -10.97
N ALA A 182 -8.18 -0.41 -11.47
CA ALA A 182 -7.88 -0.37 -12.90
C ALA A 182 -7.44 -1.76 -13.43
N LEU A 183 -6.58 -2.46 -12.69
CA LEU A 183 -6.17 -3.83 -12.99
C LEU A 183 -7.37 -4.79 -12.95
N ALA A 184 -8.26 -4.67 -11.95
CA ALA A 184 -9.45 -5.50 -11.85
C ALA A 184 -10.41 -5.27 -13.03
N ALA A 185 -10.63 -4.02 -13.43
CA ALA A 185 -11.46 -3.69 -14.59
C ALA A 185 -10.88 -4.26 -15.90
N GLN A 186 -9.56 -4.12 -16.10
CA GLN A 186 -8.87 -4.70 -17.25
C GLN A 186 -8.98 -6.23 -17.28
N ALA A 187 -8.70 -6.89 -16.15
CA ALA A 187 -8.78 -8.34 -16.04
C ALA A 187 -10.21 -8.85 -16.31
N GLY A 188 -11.22 -8.15 -15.79
CA GLY A 188 -12.64 -8.47 -16.04
C GLY A 188 -13.02 -8.36 -17.51
N ALA A 189 -12.56 -7.32 -18.20
CA ALA A 189 -12.80 -7.14 -19.65
C ALA A 189 -12.11 -8.24 -20.48
N LEU A 190 -10.85 -8.55 -20.17
CA LEU A 190 -10.11 -9.62 -20.85
C LEU A 190 -10.75 -11.00 -20.61
N ALA A 191 -11.17 -11.30 -19.39
CA ALA A 191 -11.88 -12.54 -19.08
C ALA A 191 -13.23 -12.65 -19.82
N ALA A 192 -13.92 -11.53 -20.04
CA ALA A 192 -15.14 -11.52 -20.87
C ALA A 192 -14.83 -11.84 -22.35
N ALA A 193 -13.75 -11.28 -22.89
CA ALA A 193 -13.27 -11.61 -24.22
C ALA A 193 -12.85 -13.09 -24.35
N ASP A 194 -12.12 -13.59 -23.35
CA ASP A 194 -11.69 -15.01 -23.33
C ASP A 194 -12.88 -15.96 -23.33
N ARG A 195 -13.97 -15.66 -22.59
CA ARG A 195 -15.18 -16.50 -22.63
C ARG A 195 -15.78 -16.60 -24.04
N ILE A 196 -15.76 -15.49 -24.79
CA ILE A 196 -16.25 -15.50 -26.18
C ILE A 196 -15.34 -16.36 -27.07
N LEU A 197 -14.03 -16.22 -26.93
CA LEU A 197 -13.05 -16.99 -27.71
C LEU A 197 -13.13 -18.48 -27.39
N VAL A 198 -13.22 -18.84 -26.11
CA VAL A 198 -13.35 -20.23 -25.64
C VAL A 198 -14.66 -20.86 -26.16
N ALA A 199 -15.78 -20.13 -26.06
CA ALA A 199 -17.06 -20.60 -26.62
C ALA A 199 -16.99 -20.81 -28.13
N ARG A 200 -16.26 -19.95 -28.85
CA ARG A 200 -16.04 -20.12 -30.30
C ARG A 200 -15.19 -21.36 -30.61
N MET A 201 -14.12 -21.62 -29.82
CA MET A 201 -13.27 -22.82 -29.96
C MET A 201 -14.04 -24.13 -29.72
N ALA A 202 -15.01 -24.12 -28.79
CA ALA A 202 -15.85 -25.27 -28.51
C ALA A 202 -16.69 -25.72 -29.74
N GLY A 203 -16.98 -24.80 -30.66
CA GLY A 203 -17.66 -25.07 -31.94
C GLY A 203 -16.74 -25.61 -33.05
N GLY A 204 -15.49 -25.96 -32.74
CA GLY A 204 -14.49 -26.46 -33.66
C GLY A 204 -13.40 -25.42 -34.00
N PRO A 205 -12.36 -25.85 -34.75
CA PRO A 205 -11.22 -24.97 -35.11
C PRO A 205 -11.65 -23.76 -35.94
N LEU A 206 -10.95 -22.65 -35.76
CA LEU A 206 -11.24 -21.42 -36.54
C LEU A 206 -10.92 -21.61 -38.00
N CYS A 207 -9.82 -22.26 -38.35
CA CYS A 207 -9.39 -22.61 -39.70
C CYS A 207 -9.32 -24.13 -39.88
N GLY A 208 -9.72 -24.62 -41.06
CA GLY A 208 -9.56 -26.02 -41.46
C GLY A 208 -8.37 -26.21 -42.43
N PRO A 209 -8.04 -27.47 -42.79
CA PRO A 209 -6.97 -27.73 -43.76
C PRO A 209 -7.18 -26.98 -45.07
N GLY A 210 -6.22 -26.14 -45.48
CA GLY A 210 -6.27 -25.33 -46.70
C GLY A 210 -7.38 -24.28 -46.76
N ARG A 211 -8.13 -24.04 -45.67
CA ARG A 211 -9.25 -23.10 -45.65
C ARG A 211 -9.12 -22.08 -44.53
N ARG A 212 -8.92 -20.81 -44.88
CA ARG A 212 -8.94 -19.66 -43.98
C ARG A 212 -10.24 -18.90 -44.15
N PRO A 213 -11.18 -18.95 -43.20
CA PRO A 213 -12.45 -18.24 -43.31
C PRO A 213 -12.26 -16.74 -43.03
N PRO A 214 -13.17 -15.85 -43.51
CA PRO A 214 -13.13 -14.40 -43.24
C PRO A 214 -13.11 -14.06 -41.72
N ALA A 215 -13.67 -14.92 -40.88
CA ALA A 215 -13.64 -14.76 -39.44
C ALA A 215 -12.22 -14.75 -38.85
N ALA A 216 -11.27 -15.44 -39.47
CA ALA A 216 -9.86 -15.42 -39.07
C ALA A 216 -9.22 -14.05 -39.32
N ASP A 217 -9.51 -13.46 -40.49
CA ASP A 217 -8.99 -12.12 -40.86
C ASP A 217 -9.62 -11.02 -40.00
N ILE A 218 -10.90 -11.18 -39.65
CA ILE A 218 -11.59 -10.29 -38.71
C ILE A 218 -10.91 -10.37 -37.34
N LEU A 219 -10.63 -11.56 -36.84
CA LEU A 219 -9.95 -11.75 -35.54
C LEU A 219 -8.56 -11.11 -35.57
N ASP A 220 -7.77 -11.34 -36.62
CA ASP A 220 -6.44 -10.73 -36.74
C ASP A 220 -6.49 -9.19 -36.75
N ASN A 221 -7.50 -8.61 -37.40
CA ASN A 221 -7.70 -7.16 -37.41
C ASN A 221 -8.11 -6.65 -36.01
N VAL A 222 -8.99 -7.38 -35.31
CA VAL A 222 -9.39 -7.04 -33.94
C VAL A 222 -8.17 -7.12 -33.00
N VAL A 223 -7.37 -8.17 -33.11
CA VAL A 223 -6.15 -8.32 -32.27
C VAL A 223 -5.17 -7.17 -32.54
N ARG A 224 -4.88 -6.88 -33.80
CA ARG A 224 -3.94 -5.79 -34.15
C ARG A 224 -4.44 -4.44 -33.68
N ARG A 225 -5.69 -4.10 -33.99
CA ARG A 225 -6.22 -2.75 -33.76
C ARG A 225 -6.53 -2.49 -32.31
N PHE A 226 -7.14 -3.43 -31.61
CA PHE A 226 -7.64 -3.21 -30.26
C PHE A 226 -6.72 -3.79 -29.20
N PHE A 227 -6.25 -5.03 -29.34
CA PHE A 227 -5.38 -5.62 -28.35
C PHE A 227 -3.96 -5.02 -28.40
N ILE A 228 -3.29 -5.13 -29.54
CA ILE A 228 -1.91 -4.63 -29.68
C ILE A 228 -1.87 -3.09 -29.66
N GLY A 229 -2.81 -2.44 -30.34
CA GLY A 229 -2.82 -0.98 -30.48
C GLY A 229 -3.33 -0.21 -29.28
N ALA A 230 -4.14 -0.81 -28.40
CA ALA A 230 -4.76 -0.10 -27.27
C ALA A 230 -4.59 -0.82 -25.92
N ILE A 231 -4.97 -2.11 -25.84
CA ILE A 231 -5.00 -2.82 -24.55
C ILE A 231 -3.59 -3.13 -24.06
N GLN A 232 -2.70 -3.60 -24.93
CA GLN A 232 -1.34 -3.97 -24.55
C GLN A 232 -0.51 -2.80 -24.03
N PRO A 233 -0.50 -1.60 -24.64
CA PRO A 233 0.18 -0.43 -24.07
C PRO A 233 -0.36 -0.03 -22.69
N ARG A 234 -1.69 -0.06 -22.51
CA ARG A 234 -2.32 0.21 -21.22
C ARG A 234 -1.94 -0.83 -20.18
N ALA A 235 -1.97 -2.10 -20.55
CA ALA A 235 -1.56 -3.19 -19.66
C ALA A 235 -0.11 -3.05 -19.22
N ALA A 236 0.78 -2.68 -20.13
CA ALA A 236 2.19 -2.40 -19.82
C ALA A 236 2.34 -1.22 -18.86
N ALA A 237 1.57 -0.14 -19.04
CA ALA A 237 1.58 1.02 -18.16
C ALA A 237 1.07 0.68 -16.74
N LEU A 238 -0.05 -0.05 -16.63
CA LEU A 238 -0.58 -0.52 -15.33
C LEU A 238 0.41 -1.45 -14.62
N ASN A 239 1.04 -2.35 -15.36
CA ASN A 239 2.02 -3.28 -14.81
C ASN A 239 3.29 -2.57 -14.33
N ARG A 240 3.76 -1.57 -15.09
CA ARG A 240 4.87 -0.70 -14.67
C ARG A 240 4.51 -0.01 -13.35
N ARG A 241 3.33 0.61 -13.28
CA ARG A 241 2.87 1.29 -12.05
C ARG A 241 2.79 0.34 -10.85
N TYR A 242 2.33 -0.88 -11.04
CA TYR A 242 2.32 -1.92 -10.03
C TYR A 242 3.73 -2.21 -9.48
N HIS A 243 4.70 -2.39 -10.37
CA HIS A 243 6.09 -2.67 -9.99
C HIS A 243 6.82 -1.47 -9.37
N GLU A 244 6.39 -0.24 -9.66
CA GLU A 244 6.91 0.97 -9.01
C GLU A 244 6.32 1.16 -7.60
N LEU A 245 5.01 0.95 -7.46
CA LEU A 245 4.29 1.32 -6.24
C LEU A 245 4.42 0.29 -5.12
N LEU A 246 4.41 -1.00 -5.46
CA LEU A 246 4.34 -2.05 -4.44
C LEU A 246 5.63 -2.18 -3.60
N PRO A 247 6.85 -2.07 -4.14
CA PRO A 247 8.07 -2.21 -3.35
C PRO A 247 8.15 -1.27 -2.14
N PRO A 248 7.98 0.07 -2.25
CA PRO A 248 8.05 0.94 -1.09
C PRO A 248 6.90 0.71 -0.09
N VAL A 249 5.72 0.28 -0.54
CA VAL A 249 4.61 -0.11 0.35
C VAL A 249 4.97 -1.36 1.16
N THR A 250 5.49 -2.40 0.50
CA THR A 250 5.88 -3.65 1.17
C THR A 250 7.09 -3.47 2.08
N GLU A 251 7.99 -2.53 1.80
CA GLU A 251 9.11 -2.22 2.68
C GLU A 251 8.63 -1.66 4.02
N LEU A 252 7.66 -0.72 4.03
CA LEU A 252 7.09 -0.21 5.28
C LEU A 252 6.40 -1.34 6.07
N GLU A 253 5.67 -2.20 5.37
CA GLU A 253 5.02 -3.37 5.97
C GLU A 253 6.02 -4.36 6.56
N ARG A 254 7.17 -4.54 5.91
CA ARG A 254 8.27 -5.39 6.40
C ARG A 254 8.93 -4.80 7.64
N LEU A 255 9.20 -3.50 7.65
CA LEU A 255 9.77 -2.79 8.81
C LEU A 255 8.87 -2.92 10.05
N LEU A 256 7.57 -2.93 9.85
CA LEU A 256 6.57 -2.96 10.92
C LEU A 256 5.94 -4.35 11.14
N ASP A 257 6.47 -5.42 10.50
CA ASP A 257 5.87 -6.76 10.56
C ASP A 257 5.59 -7.28 11.97
N PRO A 258 6.46 -7.07 12.99
CA PRO A 258 6.16 -7.50 14.36
C PRO A 258 4.89 -6.86 14.94
N ALA A 259 4.56 -5.63 14.55
CA ALA A 259 3.43 -4.86 15.06
C ALA A 259 2.15 -5.00 14.22
N LEU A 260 2.19 -5.67 13.06
CA LEU A 260 1.01 -5.75 12.19
C LEU A 260 -0.14 -6.53 12.86
N PRO A 261 -1.37 -5.98 12.94
CA PRO A 261 -2.53 -6.71 13.43
C PRO A 261 -2.90 -7.89 12.51
N ALA A 262 -3.53 -8.93 13.06
CA ALA A 262 -3.96 -10.09 12.29
C ALA A 262 -4.87 -9.72 11.09
N ALA A 263 -5.78 -8.76 11.30
CA ALA A 263 -6.67 -8.25 10.25
C ALA A 263 -5.89 -7.60 9.10
N TYR A 264 -4.84 -6.79 9.42
CA TYR A 264 -3.98 -6.18 8.40
C TYR A 264 -3.19 -7.24 7.64
N ARG A 265 -2.58 -8.21 8.32
CA ARG A 265 -1.85 -9.32 7.70
C ARG A 265 -2.73 -10.14 6.75
N ALA A 266 -3.97 -10.41 7.13
CA ALA A 266 -4.94 -11.13 6.29
C ALA A 266 -5.27 -10.32 5.03
N TRP A 267 -5.58 -9.03 5.17
CA TRP A 267 -5.82 -8.13 4.06
C TRP A 267 -4.60 -7.99 3.15
N ARG A 268 -3.39 -7.81 3.68
CA ARG A 268 -2.13 -7.75 2.92
C ARG A 268 -1.97 -8.95 2.01
N ARG A 269 -2.12 -10.17 2.55
CA ARG A 269 -2.02 -11.41 1.74
C ARG A 269 -3.07 -11.45 0.62
N GLN A 270 -4.30 -11.04 0.91
CA GLN A 270 -5.37 -11.01 -0.09
C GLN A 270 -5.10 -9.96 -1.17
N ARG A 271 -4.67 -8.76 -0.80
CA ARG A 271 -4.28 -7.68 -1.71
C ARG A 271 -3.14 -8.12 -2.64
N ASP A 272 -2.09 -8.72 -2.08
CA ASP A 272 -0.91 -9.11 -2.86
C ASP A 272 -1.26 -10.25 -3.84
N ALA A 273 -2.03 -11.23 -3.41
CA ALA A 273 -2.54 -12.28 -4.28
C ALA A 273 -3.42 -11.72 -5.40
N GLN A 274 -4.27 -10.72 -5.10
CA GLN A 274 -5.07 -10.05 -6.12
C GLN A 274 -4.21 -9.29 -7.13
N PHE A 275 -3.25 -8.52 -6.70
CA PHE A 275 -2.33 -7.81 -7.61
C PHE A 275 -1.63 -8.78 -8.55
N ALA A 276 -1.04 -9.85 -8.02
CA ALA A 276 -0.36 -10.86 -8.82
C ALA A 276 -1.30 -11.52 -9.86
N MET A 277 -2.49 -11.92 -9.43
CA MET A 277 -3.49 -12.52 -10.31
C MET A 277 -3.95 -11.56 -11.42
N LEU A 278 -4.19 -10.30 -11.09
CA LEU A 278 -4.71 -9.28 -12.01
C LEU A 278 -3.64 -8.82 -13.00
N ALA A 279 -2.39 -8.69 -12.56
CA ALA A 279 -1.25 -8.36 -13.41
C ALA A 279 -0.98 -9.41 -14.50
N GLU A 280 -1.28 -10.69 -14.25
CA GLU A 280 -1.13 -11.80 -15.20
C GLU A 280 -2.28 -11.92 -16.21
N ALA A 281 -3.37 -11.17 -16.05
CA ALA A 281 -4.54 -11.28 -16.95
C ALA A 281 -4.23 -11.03 -18.43
N PRO A 282 -3.42 -10.03 -18.82
CA PRO A 282 -3.06 -9.83 -20.22
C PRO A 282 -2.29 -11.02 -20.82
N ARG A 283 -1.40 -11.64 -20.05
CA ARG A 283 -0.62 -12.82 -20.47
C ARG A 283 -1.55 -14.02 -20.74
N ARG A 284 -2.50 -14.27 -19.83
CA ARG A 284 -3.51 -15.34 -20.02
C ARG A 284 -4.35 -15.10 -21.26
N HIS A 285 -4.77 -13.86 -21.52
CA HIS A 285 -5.51 -13.50 -22.71
C HIS A 285 -4.72 -13.76 -24.01
N VAL A 286 -3.42 -13.43 -24.02
CA VAL A 286 -2.53 -13.78 -25.14
C VAL A 286 -2.51 -15.29 -25.40
N GLN A 287 -2.46 -16.11 -24.37
CA GLN A 287 -2.50 -17.58 -24.51
C GLN A 287 -3.82 -18.05 -25.16
N THR A 288 -4.95 -17.46 -24.78
CA THR A 288 -6.25 -17.75 -25.41
C THR A 288 -6.27 -17.33 -26.89
N LEU A 289 -5.71 -16.14 -27.22
CA LEU A 289 -5.59 -15.67 -28.60
C LEU A 289 -4.71 -16.61 -29.44
N LEU A 290 -3.57 -17.02 -28.92
CA LEU A 290 -2.68 -17.96 -29.62
C LEU A 290 -3.36 -19.31 -29.88
N ALA A 291 -4.10 -19.83 -28.88
CA ALA A 291 -4.81 -21.11 -29.00
C ALA A 291 -5.87 -21.09 -30.12
N ILE A 292 -6.65 -20.00 -30.25
CA ILE A 292 -7.68 -19.90 -31.30
C ILE A 292 -7.07 -19.67 -32.70
N GLN A 293 -5.90 -19.02 -32.78
CA GLN A 293 -5.21 -18.73 -34.07
C GLN A 293 -4.32 -19.88 -34.54
N GLU A 294 -3.94 -20.83 -33.66
CA GLU A 294 -3.03 -21.92 -33.99
C GLU A 294 -3.46 -22.74 -35.24
N PRO A 295 -4.74 -23.16 -35.39
CA PRO A 295 -5.19 -23.89 -36.59
C PRO A 295 -5.00 -23.08 -37.88
N CYS A 296 -5.10 -21.75 -37.81
CA CYS A 296 -4.93 -20.87 -38.96
C CYS A 296 -3.47 -20.76 -39.40
N ASN A 297 -2.55 -20.77 -38.42
CA ASN A 297 -1.11 -20.70 -38.69
C ASN A 297 -0.57 -22.01 -39.27
N ARG A 298 -1.15 -23.16 -38.90
CA ARG A 298 -0.80 -24.48 -39.50
C ARG A 298 -1.36 -24.67 -40.92
N SER A 299 -2.43 -23.93 -41.27
CA SER A 299 -3.10 -24.05 -42.54
C SER A 299 -2.54 -23.09 -43.62
N ALA A 300 -1.62 -22.23 -43.26
CA ALA A 300 -0.93 -21.36 -44.24
C ALA A 300 -0.04 -22.24 -45.13
N PRO A 301 -0.17 -22.23 -46.47
CA PRO A 301 0.75 -22.92 -47.34
C PRO A 301 2.15 -22.34 -47.13
N GLY A 302 3.11 -23.23 -46.82
CA GLY A 302 4.49 -22.87 -46.53
C GLY A 302 5.02 -21.97 -47.65
N GLY A 303 5.25 -20.69 -47.31
CA GLY A 303 6.02 -19.80 -48.17
C GLY A 303 7.45 -20.32 -48.24
N ARG A 304 7.81 -20.87 -49.38
CA ARG A 304 9.20 -21.05 -49.79
C ARG A 304 9.72 -19.75 -50.36
#